data_690d85a23975c852a4b0521eda13fec4
#
_entry.id   690d85a23975c852a4b0521eda13fec4
#
_cell.length_a   1.000
_cell.length_b   1.000
_cell.length_c   1.000
_cell.angle_alpha   90.00
_cell.angle_beta   90.00
_cell.angle_gamma   90.00
#
_symmetry.space_group_name_H-M   'P 1'
#
loop_
_entity.id
_entity.type
_entity.pdbx_description
1 polymer ?
#
loop_
_entity_poly.entity_id
_entity_poly.type
_entity_poly.pdbx_seq_one_letter_code
_entity_poly.pdbx_strand_id
1 'polypeptide(L)'
;TPIQVLQMVNLIATRGRTFEPHMKLNKDISSSVTLDLKKTTWDIINQAMWEVVNYSGGTGWRAGNNSNNKIWGKTGTSQNPHGEDHSWFTGYTKLDNNQLMSLAVIIENGGKGSGEGSVIAGKLFDYYKNLSINH
;
A
#
# COMPACT_ATOMS: atom_id res chain seq x y z
N THR A 1 0.58 5.62 -13.14
CA THR A 1 -0.72 4.96 -13.00
C THR A 1 -0.82 4.24 -11.64
N PRO A 2 -2.03 4.01 -11.09
CA PRO A 2 -2.20 3.28 -9.83
C PRO A 2 -1.53 1.90 -9.84
N ILE A 3 -1.57 1.19 -10.97
CA ILE A 3 -0.96 -0.14 -11.10
C ILE A 3 0.58 -0.11 -11.01
N GLN A 4 1.22 0.94 -11.52
CA GLN A 4 2.67 1.12 -11.38
C GLN A 4 3.05 1.43 -9.92
N VAL A 5 2.24 2.23 -9.23
CA VAL A 5 2.41 2.50 -7.80
C VAL A 5 2.24 1.21 -6.99
N LEU A 6 1.25 0.39 -7.33
CA LEU A 6 1.04 -0.92 -6.71
C LEU A 6 2.24 -1.85 -6.94
N GLN A 7 2.81 -1.90 -8.15
CA GLN A 7 4.03 -2.69 -8.42
C GLN A 7 5.23 -2.22 -7.58
N MET A 8 5.40 -0.91 -7.43
CA MET A 8 6.44 -0.35 -6.56
C MET A 8 6.25 -0.79 -5.10
N VAL A 9 5.02 -0.76 -4.60
CA VAL A 9 4.73 -1.21 -3.23
C VAL A 9 4.97 -2.70 -3.07
N ASN A 10 4.60 -3.52 -4.05
CA ASN A 10 4.91 -4.94 -4.05
C ASN A 10 6.42 -5.19 -4.00
N LEU A 11 7.21 -4.42 -4.76
CA LEU A 11 8.66 -4.51 -4.72
C LEU A 11 9.23 -4.24 -3.32
N ILE A 12 8.68 -3.23 -2.63
CA ILE A 12 9.09 -2.89 -1.25
C ILE A 12 8.65 -3.98 -0.27
N ALA A 13 7.40 -4.41 -0.34
CA ALA A 13 6.82 -5.41 0.55
C ALA A 13 7.56 -6.77 0.48
N THR A 14 8.01 -7.15 -0.71
CA THR A 14 8.74 -8.39 -0.99
C THR A 14 10.26 -8.24 -0.87
N ARG A 15 10.75 -7.05 -0.58
CA ARG A 15 12.19 -6.71 -0.52
C ARG A 15 12.91 -7.01 -1.83
N GLY A 16 12.38 -6.56 -2.94
CA GLY A 16 13.06 -6.59 -4.23
C GLY A 16 12.42 -7.48 -5.28
N ARG A 17 11.23 -8.03 -5.06
CA ARG A 17 10.55 -8.81 -6.10
C ARG A 17 9.21 -8.17 -6.45
N THR A 18 8.94 -8.01 -7.73
CA THR A 18 7.62 -7.64 -8.22
C THR A 18 7.21 -8.55 -9.37
N PHE A 19 5.91 -8.63 -9.60
CA PHE A 19 5.33 -9.50 -10.61
C PHE A 19 4.61 -8.66 -11.65
N GLU A 20 4.50 -9.16 -12.86
CA GLU A 20 3.66 -8.56 -13.88
C GLU A 20 2.19 -8.63 -13.43
N PRO A 21 1.49 -7.50 -13.31
CA PRO A 21 0.08 -7.50 -12.91
C PRO A 21 -0.76 -8.22 -13.97
N HIS A 22 -1.66 -9.08 -13.52
CA HIS A 22 -2.60 -9.77 -14.38
C HIS A 22 -3.96 -9.91 -13.70
N MET A 23 -5.02 -10.01 -14.50
CA MET A 23 -6.39 -10.21 -14.03
C MET A 23 -6.89 -11.63 -14.28
N LYS A 24 -6.11 -12.44 -15.01
CA LYS A 24 -6.49 -13.82 -15.32
C LYS A 24 -6.17 -14.72 -14.14
N LEU A 25 -7.17 -15.42 -13.64
CA LEU A 25 -6.99 -16.44 -12.61
C LEU A 25 -6.13 -17.59 -13.15
N ASN A 26 -5.24 -18.14 -12.33
CA ASN A 26 -4.35 -19.27 -12.70
C ASN A 26 -3.39 -18.99 -13.87
N LYS A 27 -3.00 -17.74 -14.09
CA LYS A 27 -1.87 -17.46 -14.96
C LYS A 27 -0.59 -17.87 -14.22
N ASP A 28 0.25 -18.67 -14.88
CA ASP A 28 1.60 -18.90 -14.38
C ASP A 28 2.31 -17.58 -14.20
N ILE A 29 2.82 -17.34 -12.98
CA ILE A 29 3.55 -16.12 -12.64
C ILE A 29 4.89 -16.19 -13.37
N SER A 30 4.91 -15.80 -14.62
CA SER A 30 6.11 -15.68 -15.42
C SER A 30 6.74 -14.31 -15.19
N SER A 31 8.02 -14.29 -14.96
CA SER A 31 8.92 -13.15 -14.81
C SER A 31 8.60 -12.21 -13.64
N SER A 32 9.39 -12.33 -12.62
CA SER A 32 9.55 -11.29 -11.60
C SER A 32 10.68 -10.35 -12.02
N VAL A 33 10.46 -9.05 -11.92
CA VAL A 33 11.56 -8.10 -11.87
C VAL A 33 12.17 -8.19 -10.48
N THR A 34 13.48 -8.41 -10.42
CA THR A 34 14.21 -8.46 -9.15
C THR A 34 15.11 -7.25 -9.04
N LEU A 35 15.04 -6.56 -7.92
CA LEU A 35 15.92 -5.46 -7.56
C LEU A 35 16.74 -5.89 -6.34
N ASP A 36 18.05 -6.02 -6.53
CA ASP A 36 18.96 -6.39 -5.46
C ASP A 36 19.50 -5.12 -4.77
N LEU A 37 19.03 -4.87 -3.56
CA LEU A 37 19.52 -3.81 -2.69
C LEU A 37 19.99 -4.40 -1.37
N LYS A 38 20.88 -3.67 -0.68
CA LYS A 38 21.34 -4.07 0.65
C LYS A 38 20.16 -4.25 1.61
N LYS A 39 20.22 -5.27 2.46
CA LYS A 39 19.20 -5.54 3.48
C LYS A 39 18.86 -4.29 4.30
N THR A 40 19.88 -3.51 4.67
CA THR A 40 19.72 -2.25 5.42
C THR A 40 18.87 -1.23 4.68
N THR A 41 18.97 -1.15 3.35
CA THR A 41 18.12 -0.24 2.55
C THR A 41 16.64 -0.64 2.64
N TRP A 42 16.36 -1.93 2.51
CA TRP A 42 14.99 -2.43 2.68
C TRP A 42 14.46 -2.20 4.09
N ASP A 43 15.28 -2.40 5.10
CA ASP A 43 14.91 -2.19 6.50
C ASP A 43 14.55 -0.72 6.75
N ILE A 44 15.33 0.23 6.23
CA ILE A 44 15.05 1.67 6.34
C ILE A 44 13.74 2.04 5.64
N ILE A 45 13.53 1.59 4.41
CA ILE A 45 12.31 1.89 3.65
C ILE A 45 11.07 1.33 4.38
N ASN A 46 11.14 0.08 4.82
CA ASN A 46 10.04 -0.55 5.53
C ASN A 46 9.76 0.13 6.87
N GLN A 47 10.80 0.50 7.63
CA GLN A 47 10.64 1.25 8.86
C GLN A 47 9.97 2.61 8.63
N ALA A 48 10.42 3.36 7.61
CA ALA A 48 9.80 4.64 7.26
C ALA A 48 8.32 4.49 6.88
N MET A 49 7.96 3.47 6.09
CA MET A 49 6.55 3.20 5.74
C MET A 49 5.73 2.77 6.96
N TRP A 50 6.32 2.07 7.91
CA TRP A 50 5.69 1.74 9.18
C TRP A 50 5.39 3.00 9.98
N GLU A 51 6.36 3.89 10.13
CA GLU A 51 6.24 5.12 10.91
C GLU A 51 5.18 6.07 10.35
N VAL A 52 5.05 6.17 9.02
CA VAL A 52 4.01 6.97 8.36
C VAL A 52 2.60 6.62 8.84
N VAL A 53 2.36 5.35 9.17
CA VAL A 53 1.03 4.87 9.56
C VAL A 53 0.89 4.69 11.07
N ASN A 54 1.93 4.23 11.75
CA ASN A 54 1.80 3.76 13.13
C ASN A 54 2.44 4.70 14.16
N TYR A 55 3.20 5.71 13.72
CA TYR A 55 3.82 6.66 14.62
C TYR A 55 2.94 7.90 14.85
N SER A 56 3.01 8.49 16.04
CA SER A 56 2.28 9.72 16.38
C SER A 56 2.76 10.87 15.49
N GLY A 57 1.86 11.44 14.70
CA GLY A 57 2.17 12.48 13.70
C GLY A 57 2.51 11.95 12.31
N GLY A 58 2.53 10.65 12.09
CA GLY A 58 2.65 10.07 10.75
C GLY A 58 1.48 10.49 9.85
N THR A 59 1.74 10.85 8.61
CA THR A 59 0.71 11.37 7.69
C THR A 59 -0.36 10.34 7.30
N GLY A 60 -0.08 9.05 7.47
CA GLY A 60 -0.99 7.93 7.19
C GLY A 60 -1.71 7.36 8.42
N TRP A 61 -1.62 7.99 9.58
CA TRP A 61 -2.16 7.48 10.85
C TRP A 61 -3.65 7.07 10.78
N ARG A 62 -4.41 7.71 9.90
CA ARG A 62 -5.83 7.37 9.69
C ARG A 62 -6.04 5.97 9.12
N ALA A 63 -5.08 5.46 8.33
CA ALA A 63 -5.13 4.08 7.86
C ALA A 63 -4.97 3.10 9.04
N GLY A 64 -4.02 3.36 9.94
CA GLY A 64 -3.83 2.55 11.15
C GLY A 64 -5.02 2.62 12.10
N ASN A 65 -5.59 3.80 12.32
CA ASN A 65 -6.77 3.95 13.21
C ASN A 65 -8.07 3.36 12.64
N ASN A 66 -8.15 3.13 11.33
CA ASN A 66 -9.29 2.50 10.67
C ASN A 66 -9.02 1.04 10.29
N SER A 67 -8.03 0.43 10.91
CA SER A 67 -7.70 -0.98 10.68
C SER A 67 -7.14 -1.63 11.94
N ASN A 68 -7.49 -2.89 12.17
CA ASN A 68 -6.85 -3.75 13.18
C ASN A 68 -5.55 -4.39 12.66
N ASN A 69 -5.18 -4.11 11.42
CA ASN A 69 -3.99 -4.66 10.80
C ASN A 69 -2.75 -3.79 11.01
N LYS A 70 -1.59 -4.45 11.03
CA LYS A 70 -0.32 -3.76 10.91
C LYS A 70 -0.13 -3.32 9.46
N ILE A 71 -0.12 -2.02 9.20
CA ILE A 71 -0.04 -1.44 7.87
C ILE A 71 1.30 -0.72 7.70
N TRP A 72 1.96 -0.96 6.59
CA TRP A 72 3.08 -0.18 6.06
C TRP A 72 2.57 0.64 4.90
N GLY A 73 2.70 1.96 4.95
CA GLY A 73 2.08 2.78 3.92
C GLY A 73 2.74 4.13 3.70
N LYS A 74 2.31 4.78 2.63
CA LYS A 74 2.74 6.13 2.27
C LYS A 74 1.56 6.91 1.71
N THR A 75 1.40 8.12 2.19
CA THR A 75 0.45 9.09 1.65
C THR A 75 1.07 9.87 0.50
N GLY A 76 0.26 10.30 -0.42
CA GLY A 76 0.66 11.20 -1.51
C GLY A 76 -0.42 12.22 -1.81
N THR A 77 -0.02 13.32 -2.40
CA THR A 77 -0.92 14.35 -2.92
C THR A 77 -0.46 14.68 -4.33
N SER A 78 -1.34 14.52 -5.31
CA SER A 78 -1.06 14.96 -6.68
C SER A 78 -1.80 16.24 -6.96
N GLN A 79 -1.07 17.26 -7.37
CA GLN A 79 -1.66 18.55 -7.73
C GLN A 79 -2.59 18.42 -8.93
N ASN A 80 -3.74 19.08 -8.84
CA ASN A 80 -4.71 19.17 -9.93
C ASN A 80 -4.93 20.65 -10.29
N PRO A 81 -4.46 21.11 -11.46
CA PRO A 81 -4.62 22.50 -11.86
C PRO A 81 -6.07 22.91 -12.15
N HIS A 82 -6.99 21.95 -12.23
CA HIS A 82 -8.39 22.16 -12.60
C HIS A 82 -9.37 21.86 -11.47
N GLY A 83 -8.90 21.63 -10.24
CA GLY A 83 -9.76 21.32 -9.10
C GLY A 83 -8.95 21.07 -7.82
N GLU A 84 -9.58 20.43 -6.87
CA GLU A 84 -8.89 20.00 -5.67
C GLU A 84 -7.83 18.94 -5.98
N ASP A 85 -6.78 18.91 -5.21
CA ASP A 85 -5.72 17.91 -5.35
C ASP A 85 -6.25 16.48 -5.20
N HIS A 86 -5.55 15.52 -5.79
CA HIS A 86 -5.89 14.11 -5.63
C HIS A 86 -5.20 13.51 -4.42
N SER A 87 -5.98 12.87 -3.56
CA SER A 87 -5.48 12.16 -2.39
C SER A 87 -5.00 10.77 -2.76
N TRP A 88 -3.78 10.41 -2.36
CA TRP A 88 -3.20 9.08 -2.56
C TRP A 88 -2.85 8.41 -1.24
N PHE A 89 -3.13 7.12 -1.18
CA PHE A 89 -2.53 6.22 -0.21
C PHE A 89 -2.08 4.94 -0.91
N THR A 90 -0.92 4.46 -0.55
CA THR A 90 -0.43 3.16 -0.99
C THR A 90 0.24 2.44 0.16
N GLY A 91 0.12 1.13 0.21
CA GLY A 91 0.70 0.37 1.29
C GLY A 91 0.46 -1.13 1.18
N TYR A 92 0.89 -1.83 2.21
CA TYR A 92 0.71 -3.28 2.32
C TYR A 92 0.51 -3.70 3.77
N THR A 93 -0.05 -4.89 3.93
CA THR A 93 -0.17 -5.61 5.21
C THR A 93 0.21 -7.07 5.03
N LYS A 94 0.46 -7.75 6.14
CA LYS A 94 0.55 -9.22 6.18
C LYS A 94 -0.78 -9.81 6.60
N LEU A 95 -1.27 -10.76 5.84
CA LEU A 95 -2.41 -11.59 6.19
C LEU A 95 -1.99 -12.70 7.15
N ASP A 96 -2.94 -13.35 7.81
CA ASP A 96 -2.68 -14.39 8.83
C ASP A 96 -1.98 -15.63 8.26
N ASN A 97 -2.16 -15.91 6.96
CA ASN A 97 -1.47 -16.97 6.22
C ASN A 97 -0.05 -16.56 5.71
N ASN A 98 0.51 -15.46 6.24
CA ASN A 98 1.77 -14.85 5.79
C ASN A 98 1.79 -14.31 4.36
N GLN A 99 0.68 -14.32 3.66
CA GLN A 99 0.59 -13.65 2.37
C GLN A 99 0.66 -12.13 2.55
N LEU A 100 1.23 -11.46 1.55
CA LEU A 100 1.27 -10.00 1.49
C LEU A 100 0.08 -9.52 0.66
N MET A 101 -0.64 -8.56 1.21
CA MET A 101 -1.67 -7.83 0.50
C MET A 101 -1.22 -6.38 0.33
N SER A 102 -1.21 -5.90 -0.89
CA SER A 102 -0.88 -4.51 -1.21
C SER A 102 -2.08 -3.81 -1.84
N LEU A 103 -2.16 -2.49 -1.62
CA LEU A 103 -3.15 -1.66 -2.28
C LEU A 103 -2.59 -0.29 -2.67
N ALA A 104 -3.21 0.31 -3.67
CA ALA A 104 -3.05 1.69 -4.05
C ALA A 104 -4.44 2.32 -4.20
N VAL A 105 -4.68 3.40 -3.48
CA VAL A 105 -5.94 4.15 -3.49
C VAL A 105 -5.65 5.54 -4.03
N ILE A 106 -6.46 5.99 -4.97
CA ILE A 106 -6.53 7.37 -5.42
C ILE A 106 -7.96 7.87 -5.24
N ILE A 107 -8.11 9.06 -4.65
CA ILE A 107 -9.37 9.78 -4.58
C ILE A 107 -9.19 11.05 -5.39
N GLU A 108 -9.82 11.10 -6.56
CA GLU A 108 -9.80 12.28 -7.41
C GLU A 108 -10.50 13.44 -6.71
N ASN A 109 -9.87 14.61 -6.73
CA ASN A 109 -10.35 15.81 -6.02
C ASN A 109 -10.57 15.58 -4.50
N GLY A 110 -9.85 14.63 -3.91
CA GLY A 110 -9.95 14.25 -2.50
C GLY A 110 -9.06 15.06 -1.56
N GLY A 111 -8.40 16.11 -2.06
CA GLY A 111 -7.54 16.98 -1.28
C GLY A 111 -6.24 16.28 -0.82
N LYS A 112 -5.87 16.45 0.45
CA LYS A 112 -4.61 15.96 0.99
C LYS A 112 -4.57 14.43 1.13
N GLY A 113 -3.43 13.82 0.82
CA GLY A 113 -3.20 12.37 0.93
C GLY A 113 -3.37 11.78 2.33
N SER A 114 -3.26 12.61 3.38
CA SER A 114 -3.55 12.21 4.77
C SER A 114 -5.05 12.11 5.10
N GLY A 115 -5.94 12.44 4.15
CA GLY A 115 -7.39 12.47 4.31
C GLY A 115 -8.06 11.13 3.97
N GLU A 116 -9.07 11.22 3.10
CA GLU A 116 -9.97 10.12 2.73
C GLU A 116 -9.26 8.87 2.20
N GLY A 117 -8.21 9.03 1.39
CA GLY A 117 -7.45 7.90 0.84
C GLY A 117 -6.88 6.98 1.93
N SER A 118 -6.39 7.56 3.03
CA SER A 118 -5.87 6.80 4.17
C SER A 118 -6.98 6.06 4.93
N VAL A 119 -8.13 6.71 5.13
CA VAL A 119 -9.30 6.09 5.81
C VAL A 119 -9.82 4.90 5.01
N ILE A 120 -10.01 5.08 3.71
CA ILE A 120 -10.48 4.02 2.81
C ILE A 120 -9.49 2.86 2.78
N ALA A 121 -8.19 3.15 2.71
CA ALA A 121 -7.16 2.12 2.73
C ALA A 121 -7.22 1.25 4.00
N GLY A 122 -7.35 1.84 5.17
CA GLY A 122 -7.50 1.11 6.43
C GLY A 122 -8.70 0.16 6.41
N LYS A 123 -9.87 0.65 6.01
CA LYS A 123 -11.10 -0.15 5.88
C LYS A 123 -10.96 -1.29 4.86
N LEU A 124 -10.30 -1.05 3.74
CA LEU A 124 -10.09 -2.08 2.72
C LEU A 124 -9.16 -3.20 3.23
N PHE A 125 -8.09 -2.87 3.95
CA PHE A 125 -7.23 -3.89 4.56
C PHE A 125 -7.99 -4.77 5.54
N ASP A 126 -8.84 -4.20 6.39
CA ASP A 126 -9.67 -4.98 7.31
C ASP A 126 -10.70 -5.84 6.58
N TYR A 127 -11.36 -5.28 5.58
CA TYR A 127 -12.38 -6.00 4.82
C TYR A 127 -11.79 -7.25 4.14
N TYR A 128 -10.69 -7.10 3.42
CA TYR A 128 -10.07 -8.23 2.72
C TYR A 128 -9.42 -9.25 3.65
N LYS A 129 -8.89 -8.82 4.80
CA LYS A 129 -8.40 -9.78 5.79
C LYS A 129 -9.54 -10.65 6.31
N ASN A 130 -10.68 -10.06 6.63
CA ASN A 130 -11.85 -10.80 7.12
C ASN A 130 -12.42 -11.75 6.05
N LEU A 131 -12.33 -11.41 4.76
CA LEU A 131 -12.70 -12.34 3.68
C LEU A 131 -11.77 -13.56 3.62
N SER A 132 -10.46 -13.36 3.80
CA SER A 132 -9.46 -14.45 3.72
C SER A 132 -9.52 -15.43 4.90
N ILE A 133 -10.19 -15.08 5.99
CA ILE A 133 -10.42 -15.98 7.15
C ILE A 133 -11.62 -16.92 6.90
N ASN A 134 -12.55 -16.53 6.02
CA ASN A 134 -13.79 -17.26 5.76
C ASN A 134 -13.73 -18.19 4.53
N HIS A 135 -12.58 -18.34 3.94
CA HIS A 135 -12.26 -19.23 2.83
C HIS A 135 -11.03 -20.09 3.11
#